data_3f012907f0be692cd79233e8e11290a5
#
_entry.id   3f012907f0be692cd79233e8e11290a5
#
_cell.length_a   1.000
_cell.length_b   1.000
_cell.length_c   1.000
_cell.angle_alpha   90.00
_cell.angle_beta   90.00
_cell.angle_gamma   90.00
#
_symmetry.space_group_name_H-M   'P 1'
#
loop_
_entity.id
_entity.type
_entity.pdbx_description
1 polymer ?
#
loop_
_entity_poly.entity_id
_entity_poly.type
_entity_poly.pdbx_seq_one_letter_code
_entity_poly.pdbx_strand_id
1 'polypeptide(L)'
;MLDIHSHLIFGVDDGSSCLDESIRMIEIAEMHNISTIIATPHFHNGIFNNNGVLEKFELLVNKAVDYHVEIRLGNEVFADDEILNIIKAKKNINFGNSQYLLIELPYSDSFEHIANLIYKIAAANIKIIIAHPERNRKVMKSFHEFIKLIHTANCQVQLDAGSIIGVYGAFVKETARQLLKIKAADFMASNAHCARDYMTLYPAAVQKIYQLCDEEYAIKLLESNARKIITVEGSISEYGREIG
;
A
#
# COMPACT_ATOMS: atom_id res chain seq x y z
N MET A 1 -9.97 -0.44 -12.24
CA MET A 1 -9.21 0.25 -11.16
C MET A 1 -8.08 -0.62 -10.70
N LEU A 2 -7.09 -0.05 -9.97
CA LEU A 2 -5.96 -0.80 -9.44
C LEU A 2 -5.84 -0.56 -7.93
N ASP A 3 -5.62 -1.64 -7.18
CA ASP A 3 -5.39 -1.55 -5.73
C ASP A 3 -3.94 -1.88 -5.41
N ILE A 4 -3.23 -0.93 -4.83
CA ILE A 4 -1.80 -1.06 -4.56
C ILE A 4 -1.46 -1.46 -3.13
N HIS A 5 -2.46 -1.71 -2.29
CA HIS A 5 -2.26 -2.05 -0.89
C HIS A 5 -3.37 -2.96 -0.38
N SER A 6 -3.06 -4.23 -0.17
CA SER A 6 -3.99 -5.23 0.34
C SER A 6 -3.26 -6.37 1.05
N HIS A 7 -3.79 -6.83 2.19
CA HIS A 7 -3.27 -7.97 2.95
C HIS A 7 -3.93 -9.28 2.47
N LEU A 8 -3.75 -9.52 1.17
CA LEU A 8 -4.42 -10.60 0.44
C LEU A 8 -3.81 -11.98 0.70
N ILE A 9 -2.51 -12.05 1.06
CA ILE A 9 -1.81 -13.34 1.24
C ILE A 9 -2.23 -13.96 2.57
N PHE A 10 -2.84 -15.14 2.51
CA PHE A 10 -3.42 -15.78 3.68
C PHE A 10 -2.39 -16.23 4.72
N GLY A 11 -2.69 -15.97 5.99
CA GLY A 11 -1.97 -16.49 7.16
C GLY A 11 -0.49 -16.11 7.23
N VAL A 12 -0.11 -14.91 6.73
CA VAL A 12 1.25 -14.36 6.84
C VAL A 12 1.32 -13.16 7.77
N ASP A 13 0.21 -12.44 7.92
CA ASP A 13 0.03 -11.27 8.77
C ASP A 13 -1.39 -11.24 9.36
N ASP A 14 -1.88 -10.07 9.73
CA ASP A 14 -3.22 -9.84 10.28
C ASP A 14 -4.33 -9.67 9.21
N GLY A 15 -3.98 -9.90 7.93
CA GLY A 15 -4.92 -9.87 6.82
C GLY A 15 -5.72 -11.17 6.66
N SER A 16 -5.84 -11.66 5.42
CA SER A 16 -6.56 -12.89 5.10
C SER A 16 -6.10 -14.07 5.95
N SER A 17 -7.02 -14.73 6.64
CA SER A 17 -6.70 -15.81 7.56
C SER A 17 -6.51 -17.18 6.88
N CYS A 18 -7.11 -17.39 5.69
CA CYS A 18 -7.08 -18.65 4.96
C CYS A 18 -7.24 -18.42 3.45
N LEU A 19 -6.89 -19.44 2.67
CA LEU A 19 -6.96 -19.38 1.21
C LEU A 19 -8.36 -19.04 0.70
N ASP A 20 -9.40 -19.60 1.29
CA ASP A 20 -10.78 -19.33 0.86
C ASP A 20 -11.17 -17.86 1.08
N GLU A 21 -10.69 -17.24 2.16
CA GLU A 21 -10.89 -15.81 2.40
C GLU A 21 -10.14 -14.95 1.35
N SER A 22 -8.91 -15.31 1.00
CA SER A 22 -8.17 -14.63 -0.07
C SER A 22 -8.88 -14.73 -1.42
N ILE A 23 -9.39 -15.91 -1.78
CA ILE A 23 -10.17 -16.12 -3.01
C ILE A 23 -11.44 -15.26 -2.98
N ARG A 24 -12.14 -15.21 -1.85
CA ARG A 24 -13.33 -14.36 -1.71
C ARG A 24 -13.01 -12.88 -1.82
N MET A 25 -11.85 -12.43 -1.31
CA MET A 25 -11.38 -11.05 -1.51
C MET A 25 -11.19 -10.74 -3.00
N ILE A 26 -10.59 -11.67 -3.77
CA ILE A 26 -10.37 -11.52 -5.22
C ILE A 26 -11.70 -11.47 -5.97
N GLU A 27 -12.64 -12.39 -5.67
CA GLU A 27 -13.97 -12.43 -6.26
C GLU A 27 -14.69 -11.08 -6.09
N ILE A 28 -14.70 -10.53 -4.88
CA ILE A 28 -15.36 -9.27 -4.59
C ILE A 28 -14.63 -8.09 -5.26
N ALA A 29 -13.29 -8.11 -5.28
CA ALA A 29 -12.51 -7.09 -5.97
C ALA A 29 -12.84 -7.04 -7.48
N GLU A 30 -12.96 -8.21 -8.13
CA GLU A 30 -13.40 -8.33 -9.53
C GLU A 30 -14.79 -7.72 -9.73
N MET A 31 -15.74 -8.03 -8.84
CA MET A 31 -17.11 -7.47 -8.90
C MET A 31 -17.11 -5.94 -8.84
N HIS A 32 -16.12 -5.33 -8.21
CA HIS A 32 -15.93 -3.88 -8.13
C HIS A 32 -14.98 -3.31 -9.19
N ASN A 33 -14.71 -4.07 -10.28
CA ASN A 33 -13.87 -3.68 -11.41
C ASN A 33 -12.42 -3.33 -11.01
N ILE A 34 -11.88 -4.00 -10.00
CA ILE A 34 -10.46 -3.98 -9.69
C ILE A 34 -9.80 -5.00 -10.63
N SER A 35 -8.94 -4.53 -11.51
CA SER A 35 -8.24 -5.37 -12.49
C SER A 35 -6.87 -5.84 -12.03
N THR A 36 -6.29 -5.19 -11.04
CA THR A 36 -4.98 -5.55 -10.49
C THR A 36 -4.95 -5.28 -8.99
N ILE A 37 -4.44 -6.22 -8.21
CA ILE A 37 -4.17 -6.07 -6.78
C ILE A 37 -2.68 -6.29 -6.55
N ILE A 38 -2.02 -5.36 -5.85
CA ILE A 38 -0.70 -5.61 -5.28
C ILE A 38 -0.92 -6.09 -3.86
N ALA A 39 -0.67 -7.38 -3.62
CA ALA A 39 -0.68 -7.95 -2.30
C ALA A 39 0.55 -7.47 -1.53
N THR A 40 0.35 -6.80 -0.41
CA THR A 40 1.38 -6.12 0.38
C THR A 40 1.38 -6.59 1.82
N PRO A 41 1.70 -7.87 2.09
CA PRO A 41 1.77 -8.31 3.46
C PRO A 41 2.77 -7.46 4.25
N HIS A 42 2.51 -7.33 5.55
CA HIS A 42 3.41 -6.63 6.45
C HIS A 42 4.82 -7.23 6.42
N PHE A 43 5.80 -6.33 6.40
CA PHE A 43 7.20 -6.68 6.65
C PHE A 43 7.74 -5.81 7.80
N HIS A 44 7.98 -6.43 8.93
CA HIS A 44 8.60 -5.80 10.11
C HIS A 44 9.60 -6.78 10.72
N ASN A 45 10.87 -6.43 10.70
CA ASN A 45 11.95 -7.32 11.13
C ASN A 45 11.69 -7.88 12.54
N GLY A 46 11.69 -9.21 12.67
CA GLY A 46 11.44 -9.90 13.94
C GLY A 46 9.97 -10.09 14.34
N ILE A 47 9.01 -9.46 13.63
CA ILE A 47 7.57 -9.58 13.89
C ILE A 47 6.88 -10.24 12.70
N PHE A 48 6.91 -9.58 11.54
CA PHE A 48 6.43 -10.11 10.27
C PHE A 48 7.60 -10.24 9.31
N ASN A 49 7.79 -11.41 8.73
CA ASN A 49 8.86 -11.67 7.78
C ASN A 49 8.30 -12.36 6.54
N ASN A 50 9.11 -12.41 5.48
CA ASN A 50 8.68 -13.00 4.21
C ASN A 50 8.73 -14.55 4.17
N ASN A 51 8.85 -15.23 5.32
CA ASN A 51 8.86 -16.69 5.35
C ASN A 51 7.53 -17.26 4.87
N GLY A 52 7.56 -18.07 3.82
CA GLY A 52 6.38 -18.69 3.24
C GLY A 52 5.46 -17.74 2.45
N VAL A 53 5.78 -16.44 2.36
CA VAL A 53 4.97 -15.47 1.60
C VAL A 53 4.95 -15.85 0.12
N LEU A 54 6.12 -16.14 -0.47
CA LEU A 54 6.22 -16.49 -1.89
C LEU A 54 5.46 -17.78 -2.22
N GLU A 55 5.62 -18.83 -1.40
CA GLU A 55 4.91 -20.10 -1.59
C GLU A 55 3.39 -19.92 -1.55
N LYS A 56 2.90 -19.14 -0.56
CA LYS A 56 1.46 -18.86 -0.43
C LYS A 56 0.94 -17.95 -1.55
N PHE A 57 1.75 -17.00 -2.01
CA PHE A 57 1.45 -16.17 -3.17
C PHE A 57 1.28 -17.02 -4.43
N GLU A 58 2.23 -17.91 -4.74
CA GLU A 58 2.15 -18.81 -5.89
C GLU A 58 0.92 -19.72 -5.81
N LEU A 59 0.64 -20.28 -4.63
CA LEU A 59 -0.57 -21.08 -4.42
C LEU A 59 -1.85 -20.26 -4.67
N LEU A 60 -1.91 -19.02 -4.16
CA LEU A 60 -3.05 -18.14 -4.34
C LEU A 60 -3.26 -17.79 -5.82
N VAL A 61 -2.20 -17.40 -6.54
CA VAL A 61 -2.26 -17.07 -7.98
C VAL A 61 -2.75 -18.28 -8.78
N ASN A 62 -2.24 -19.48 -8.50
CA ASN A 62 -2.67 -20.72 -9.16
C ASN A 62 -4.16 -21.04 -8.89
N LYS A 63 -4.68 -20.69 -7.71
CA LYS A 63 -6.09 -20.88 -7.36
C LYS A 63 -7.01 -19.80 -7.90
N ALA A 64 -6.46 -18.64 -8.20
CA ALA A 64 -7.19 -17.49 -8.70
C ALA A 64 -7.24 -17.42 -10.24
N VAL A 65 -6.80 -18.46 -10.96
CA VAL A 65 -6.66 -18.47 -12.43
C VAL A 65 -7.95 -18.18 -13.20
N ASP A 66 -9.11 -18.45 -12.60
CA ASP A 66 -10.43 -18.23 -13.21
C ASP A 66 -10.94 -16.79 -13.05
N TYR A 67 -10.25 -15.95 -12.25
CA TYR A 67 -10.61 -14.54 -12.03
C TYR A 67 -9.81 -13.63 -12.96
N HIS A 68 -10.44 -12.54 -13.42
CA HIS A 68 -9.81 -11.54 -14.28
C HIS A 68 -9.11 -10.43 -13.49
N VAL A 69 -8.49 -10.81 -12.37
CA VAL A 69 -7.72 -9.92 -11.50
C VAL A 69 -6.26 -10.34 -11.51
N GLU A 70 -5.40 -9.46 -12.00
CA GLU A 70 -3.95 -9.68 -11.91
C GLU A 70 -3.50 -9.48 -10.46
N ILE A 71 -2.77 -10.45 -9.90
CA ILE A 71 -2.24 -10.37 -8.54
C ILE A 71 -0.73 -10.22 -8.62
N ARG A 72 -0.21 -9.17 -7.97
CA ARG A 72 1.23 -8.91 -7.86
C ARG A 72 1.65 -8.94 -6.40
N LEU A 73 2.92 -9.24 -6.15
CA LEU A 73 3.47 -9.26 -4.80
C LEU A 73 4.27 -7.98 -4.54
N GLY A 74 4.04 -7.38 -3.37
CA GLY A 74 4.82 -6.30 -2.78
C GLY A 74 4.94 -6.54 -1.28
N ASN A 75 5.29 -5.50 -0.53
CA ASN A 75 5.22 -5.48 0.93
C ASN A 75 4.81 -4.10 1.43
N GLU A 76 4.11 -4.06 2.55
CA GLU A 76 4.04 -2.89 3.41
C GLU A 76 5.14 -3.00 4.45
N VAL A 77 6.17 -2.16 4.33
CA VAL A 77 7.37 -2.22 5.16
C VAL A 77 7.28 -1.23 6.30
N PHE A 78 7.37 -1.72 7.54
CA PHE A 78 7.43 -0.84 8.70
C PHE A 78 8.75 -0.06 8.72
N ALA A 79 8.67 1.28 8.78
CA ALA A 79 9.83 2.16 8.75
C ALA A 79 10.44 2.27 10.16
N ASP A 80 11.47 1.47 10.43
CA ASP A 80 12.31 1.55 11.62
C ASP A 80 13.78 1.85 11.28
N ASP A 81 14.64 1.93 12.27
CA ASP A 81 16.07 2.21 12.06
C ASP A 81 16.79 1.10 11.27
N GLU A 82 16.26 -0.11 11.22
CA GLU A 82 16.81 -1.25 10.48
C GLU A 82 16.44 -1.24 9.00
N ILE A 83 15.50 -0.38 8.56
CA ILE A 83 14.99 -0.35 7.19
C ILE A 83 16.11 -0.18 6.15
N LEU A 84 17.14 0.59 6.45
CA LEU A 84 18.29 0.75 5.54
C LEU A 84 19.12 -0.53 5.39
N ASN A 85 19.24 -1.32 6.43
CA ASN A 85 19.93 -2.61 6.40
C ASN A 85 19.13 -3.61 5.56
N ILE A 86 17.80 -3.60 5.71
CA ILE A 86 16.86 -4.41 4.94
C ILE A 86 16.95 -4.06 3.44
N ILE A 87 16.95 -2.77 3.10
CA ILE A 87 17.10 -2.28 1.73
C ILE A 87 18.44 -2.70 1.13
N LYS A 88 19.55 -2.51 1.86
CA LYS A 88 20.91 -2.88 1.42
C LYS A 88 21.07 -4.39 1.21
N ALA A 89 20.40 -5.19 2.02
CA ALA A 89 20.41 -6.65 1.90
C ALA A 89 19.62 -7.16 0.69
N LYS A 90 19.01 -6.25 -0.12
CA LYS A 90 18.17 -6.58 -1.28
C LYS A 90 17.10 -7.63 -0.93
N LYS A 91 16.58 -7.59 0.30
CA LYS A 91 15.41 -8.40 0.66
C LYS A 91 14.28 -7.99 -0.26
N ASN A 92 13.56 -8.95 -0.81
CA ASN A 92 12.44 -8.72 -1.74
C ASN A 92 11.27 -8.06 -1.01
N ILE A 93 11.35 -6.73 -0.82
CA ILE A 93 10.38 -5.91 -0.09
C ILE A 93 9.74 -4.82 -0.95
N ASN A 94 10.11 -4.74 -2.24
CA ASN A 94 9.58 -3.77 -3.18
C ASN A 94 8.38 -4.34 -3.94
N PHE A 95 7.65 -3.49 -4.66
CA PHE A 95 6.63 -3.91 -5.63
C PHE A 95 7.30 -4.59 -6.85
N GLY A 96 7.46 -5.92 -6.80
CA GLY A 96 8.22 -6.63 -7.81
C GLY A 96 9.65 -6.07 -7.94
N ASN A 97 10.17 -5.96 -9.15
CA ASN A 97 11.49 -5.37 -9.43
C ASN A 97 11.46 -3.84 -9.54
N SER A 98 10.39 -3.16 -9.08
CA SER A 98 10.29 -1.72 -9.16
C SER A 98 11.18 -1.02 -8.10
N GLN A 99 11.47 0.27 -8.34
CA GLN A 99 12.19 1.11 -7.37
C GLN A 99 11.28 1.68 -6.27
N TYR A 100 10.01 1.26 -6.22
CA TYR A 100 9.06 1.74 -5.23
C TYR A 100 9.10 0.89 -3.96
N LEU A 101 8.89 1.53 -2.83
CA LEU A 101 8.72 0.91 -1.52
C LEU A 101 7.51 1.54 -0.84
N LEU A 102 6.54 0.71 -0.47
CA LEU A 102 5.42 1.12 0.37
C LEU A 102 5.84 1.00 1.82
N ILE A 103 5.83 2.12 2.55
CA ILE A 103 6.28 2.17 3.94
C ILE A 103 5.17 2.61 4.88
N GLU A 104 5.03 1.90 6.00
CA GLU A 104 4.22 2.33 7.14
C GLU A 104 5.07 3.13 8.12
N LEU A 105 4.57 4.31 8.55
CA LEU A 105 5.29 5.18 9.47
C LEU A 105 5.15 4.71 10.92
N PRO A 106 6.21 4.78 11.75
CA PRO A 106 6.14 4.39 13.15
C PRO A 106 5.19 5.28 13.95
N TYR A 107 4.39 4.66 14.83
CA TYR A 107 3.36 5.37 15.60
C TYR A 107 3.89 6.03 16.87
N SER A 108 4.95 5.47 17.46
CA SER A 108 5.50 5.90 18.76
C SER A 108 6.51 7.03 18.66
N ASP A 109 7.14 7.20 17.50
CA ASP A 109 8.28 8.09 17.33
C ASP A 109 7.89 9.57 17.23
N SER A 110 8.88 10.46 17.37
CA SER A 110 8.68 11.87 17.09
C SER A 110 8.54 12.10 15.58
N PHE A 111 7.90 13.19 15.18
CA PHE A 111 7.85 13.55 13.75
C PHE A 111 9.25 13.80 13.17
N GLU A 112 10.17 14.33 13.96
CA GLU A 112 11.57 14.54 13.56
C GLU A 112 12.27 13.22 13.23
N HIS A 113 12.05 12.16 14.04
CA HIS A 113 12.59 10.84 13.76
C HIS A 113 12.00 10.26 12.46
N ILE A 114 10.69 10.36 12.27
CA ILE A 114 10.01 9.97 11.02
C ILE A 114 10.64 10.68 9.83
N ALA A 115 10.83 12.00 9.90
CA ALA A 115 11.43 12.76 8.82
C ALA A 115 12.86 12.31 8.51
N ASN A 116 13.66 12.05 9.54
CA ASN A 116 15.03 11.53 9.38
C ASN A 116 15.07 10.16 8.70
N LEU A 117 14.15 9.24 9.05
CA LEU A 117 14.02 7.95 8.37
C LEU A 117 13.69 8.12 6.88
N ILE A 118 12.69 8.95 6.57
CA ILE A 118 12.29 9.26 5.19
C ILE A 118 13.47 9.82 4.39
N TYR A 119 14.21 10.79 4.93
CA TYR A 119 15.38 11.36 4.24
C TYR A 119 16.49 10.32 4.00
N LYS A 120 16.73 9.41 4.97
CA LYS A 120 17.69 8.34 4.81
C LYS A 120 17.29 7.35 3.70
N ILE A 121 16.01 6.99 3.61
CA ILE A 121 15.49 6.08 2.57
C ILE A 121 15.58 6.78 1.20
N ALA A 122 15.16 8.03 1.10
CA ALA A 122 15.23 8.82 -0.14
C ALA A 122 16.68 8.97 -0.65
N ALA A 123 17.64 9.16 0.27
CA ALA A 123 19.08 9.23 -0.06
C ALA A 123 19.64 7.89 -0.61
N ALA A 124 18.97 6.77 -0.38
CA ALA A 124 19.28 5.47 -0.98
C ALA A 124 18.72 5.30 -2.41
N ASN A 125 18.18 6.37 -3.00
CA ASN A 125 17.57 6.40 -4.35
C ASN A 125 16.34 5.48 -4.50
N ILE A 126 15.58 5.30 -3.41
CA ILE A 126 14.33 4.56 -3.36
C ILE A 126 13.15 5.51 -3.55
N LYS A 127 12.20 5.16 -4.39
CA LYS A 127 10.93 5.87 -4.53
C LYS A 127 9.98 5.45 -3.42
N ILE A 128 9.60 6.39 -2.57
CA ILE A 128 8.82 6.13 -1.38
C ILE A 128 7.33 6.37 -1.65
N ILE A 129 6.50 5.39 -1.30
CA ILE A 129 5.06 5.56 -1.12
C ILE A 129 4.79 5.44 0.38
N ILE A 130 4.28 6.49 1.00
CA ILE A 130 3.92 6.48 2.41
C ILE A 130 2.48 5.93 2.52
N ALA A 131 2.35 4.79 3.18
CA ALA A 131 1.07 4.15 3.46
C ALA A 131 0.29 4.95 4.51
N HIS A 132 -0.97 5.23 4.21
CA HIS A 132 -1.99 5.82 5.09
C HIS A 132 -1.46 6.79 6.17
N PRO A 133 -0.68 7.83 5.81
CA PRO A 133 -0.10 8.77 6.78
C PRO A 133 -1.17 9.52 7.59
N GLU A 134 -2.39 9.62 7.08
CA GLU A 134 -3.53 10.22 7.78
C GLU A 134 -3.92 9.46 9.06
N ARG A 135 -3.51 8.19 9.22
CA ARG A 135 -3.73 7.39 10.43
C ARG A 135 -2.66 7.67 11.51
N ASN A 136 -1.55 8.31 11.14
CA ASN A 136 -0.45 8.58 12.05
C ASN A 136 -0.66 9.88 12.83
N ARG A 137 -0.76 9.79 14.17
CA ARG A 137 -1.00 10.94 15.05
C ARG A 137 0.10 12.01 14.99
N LYS A 138 1.33 11.65 14.65
CA LYS A 138 2.44 12.61 14.53
C LYS A 138 2.30 13.41 13.25
N VAL A 139 1.90 12.76 12.16
CA VAL A 139 1.56 13.43 10.90
C VAL A 139 0.39 14.40 11.10
N MET A 140 -0.68 13.96 11.76
CA MET A 140 -1.83 14.83 12.04
C MET A 140 -1.43 16.10 12.83
N LYS A 141 -0.55 15.97 13.82
CA LYS A 141 -0.07 17.09 14.64
C LYS A 141 0.91 18.00 13.93
N SER A 142 1.70 17.46 13.00
CA SER A 142 2.75 18.16 12.26
C SER A 142 2.42 18.22 10.76
N PHE A 143 1.16 18.50 10.43
CA PHE A 143 0.65 18.40 9.05
C PHE A 143 1.44 19.27 8.06
N HIS A 144 1.77 20.51 8.41
CA HIS A 144 2.55 21.39 7.52
C HIS A 144 3.97 20.89 7.30
N GLU A 145 4.61 20.38 8.33
CA GLU A 145 5.95 19.78 8.26
C GLU A 145 5.91 18.50 7.42
N PHE A 146 4.84 17.71 7.52
CA PHE A 146 4.64 16.54 6.69
C PHE A 146 4.51 16.91 5.20
N ILE A 147 3.75 17.95 4.86
CA ILE A 147 3.65 18.43 3.47
C ILE A 147 5.02 18.87 2.94
N LYS A 148 5.82 19.59 3.73
CA LYS A 148 7.18 19.94 3.34
C LYS A 148 8.06 18.70 3.13
N LEU A 149 7.96 17.72 4.02
CA LEU A 149 8.73 16.48 3.97
C LEU A 149 8.46 15.71 2.67
N ILE A 150 7.19 15.46 2.33
CA ILE A 150 6.84 14.68 1.13
C ILE A 150 7.32 15.38 -0.15
N HIS A 151 7.25 16.72 -0.22
CA HIS A 151 7.78 17.47 -1.35
C HIS A 151 9.30 17.42 -1.42
N THR A 152 10.00 17.63 -0.29
CA THR A 152 11.47 17.69 -0.26
C THR A 152 12.11 16.33 -0.51
N ALA A 153 11.53 15.26 0.04
CA ALA A 153 11.99 13.88 -0.16
C ALA A 153 11.39 13.21 -1.41
N ASN A 154 10.55 13.92 -2.16
CA ASN A 154 9.85 13.41 -3.35
C ASN A 154 9.09 12.10 -3.08
N CYS A 155 8.35 12.07 -1.96
CA CYS A 155 7.52 10.93 -1.58
C CYS A 155 6.13 11.03 -2.19
N GLN A 156 5.55 9.88 -2.47
CA GLN A 156 4.14 9.72 -2.82
C GLN A 156 3.33 9.32 -1.59
N VAL A 157 2.03 9.61 -1.60
CA VAL A 157 1.12 9.40 -0.48
C VAL A 157 -0.03 8.49 -0.91
N GLN A 158 -0.24 7.40 -0.19
CA GLN A 158 -1.39 6.52 -0.35
C GLN A 158 -2.37 6.73 0.81
N LEU A 159 -3.63 7.03 0.50
CA LEU A 159 -4.74 7.12 1.45
C LEU A 159 -5.49 5.79 1.56
N ASP A 160 -5.87 5.44 2.78
CA ASP A 160 -6.68 4.27 3.10
C ASP A 160 -8.17 4.54 2.82
N ALA A 161 -8.85 3.58 2.18
CA ALA A 161 -10.29 3.65 1.88
C ALA A 161 -11.14 3.88 3.14
N GLY A 162 -10.84 3.17 4.24
CA GLY A 162 -11.53 3.32 5.51
C GLY A 162 -11.35 4.72 6.13
N SER A 163 -10.18 5.34 5.93
CA SER A 163 -9.91 6.71 6.37
C SER A 163 -10.83 7.72 5.68
N ILE A 164 -11.01 7.58 4.38
CA ILE A 164 -11.83 8.49 3.55
C ILE A 164 -13.31 8.47 3.99
N ILE A 165 -13.84 7.30 4.28
CA ILE A 165 -15.23 7.13 4.74
C ILE A 165 -15.39 7.37 6.25
N GLY A 166 -14.30 7.33 7.03
CA GLY A 166 -14.27 7.71 8.45
C GLY A 166 -14.36 6.55 9.44
N VAL A 167 -14.01 5.33 9.03
CA VAL A 167 -13.99 4.14 9.91
C VAL A 167 -13.06 4.33 11.11
N TYR A 168 -11.95 5.04 10.91
CA TYR A 168 -10.93 5.28 11.95
C TYR A 168 -11.15 6.57 12.74
N GLY A 169 -12.33 7.18 12.61
CA GLY A 169 -12.73 8.35 13.38
C GLY A 169 -12.54 9.70 12.68
N ALA A 170 -13.08 10.74 13.30
CA ALA A 170 -13.22 12.05 12.68
C ALA A 170 -11.88 12.74 12.35
N PHE A 171 -10.86 12.59 13.20
CA PHE A 171 -9.55 13.21 12.96
C PHE A 171 -8.83 12.61 11.77
N VAL A 172 -8.85 11.27 11.64
CA VAL A 172 -8.27 10.56 10.48
C VAL A 172 -8.98 10.97 9.20
N LYS A 173 -10.32 10.97 9.21
CA LYS A 173 -11.13 11.39 8.07
C LYS A 173 -10.83 12.83 7.65
N GLU A 174 -10.72 13.75 8.62
CA GLU A 174 -10.42 15.15 8.31
C GLU A 174 -9.01 15.31 7.74
N THR A 175 -8.01 14.58 8.25
CA THR A 175 -6.65 14.59 7.70
C THR A 175 -6.64 14.06 6.26
N ALA A 176 -7.32 12.94 5.98
CA ALA A 176 -7.48 12.43 4.62
C ALA A 176 -8.13 13.47 3.68
N ARG A 177 -9.21 14.14 4.17
CA ARG A 177 -9.89 15.19 3.41
C ARG A 177 -8.97 16.38 3.11
N GLN A 178 -8.12 16.79 4.05
CA GLN A 178 -7.15 17.87 3.85
C GLN A 178 -6.11 17.49 2.81
N LEU A 179 -5.56 16.27 2.85
CA LEU A 179 -4.62 15.75 1.85
C LEU A 179 -5.25 15.71 0.44
N LEU A 180 -6.50 15.28 0.32
CA LEU A 180 -7.25 15.32 -0.94
C LEU A 180 -7.45 16.75 -1.45
N LYS A 181 -7.87 17.67 -0.56
CA LYS A 181 -8.16 19.06 -0.91
C LYS A 181 -6.97 19.80 -1.49
N ILE A 182 -5.76 19.56 -0.96
CA ILE A 182 -4.52 20.16 -1.45
C ILE A 182 -3.83 19.31 -2.53
N LYS A 183 -4.46 18.23 -2.97
CA LYS A 183 -3.94 17.27 -3.97
C LYS A 183 -2.57 16.70 -3.60
N ALA A 184 -2.35 16.46 -2.30
CA ALA A 184 -1.11 15.87 -1.78
C ALA A 184 -1.14 14.34 -1.74
N ALA A 185 -2.27 13.71 -2.02
CA ALA A 185 -2.39 12.26 -2.16
C ALA A 185 -2.16 11.84 -3.61
N ASP A 186 -1.48 10.71 -3.80
CA ASP A 186 -1.17 10.13 -5.10
C ASP A 186 -2.01 8.89 -5.38
N PHE A 187 -2.42 8.15 -4.34
CA PHE A 187 -3.16 6.91 -4.44
C PHE A 187 -4.27 6.84 -3.40
N MET A 188 -5.34 6.15 -3.75
CA MET A 188 -6.26 5.54 -2.80
C MET A 188 -6.17 4.03 -2.95
N ALA A 189 -6.00 3.31 -1.86
CA ALA A 189 -5.96 1.85 -1.83
C ALA A 189 -6.90 1.29 -0.77
N SER A 190 -7.23 0.01 -0.88
CA SER A 190 -8.19 -0.61 0.03
C SER A 190 -7.64 -0.78 1.44
N ASN A 191 -6.36 -1.13 1.56
CA ASN A 191 -5.79 -1.67 2.79
C ASN A 191 -6.66 -2.81 3.34
N ALA A 192 -7.18 -3.67 2.44
CA ALA A 192 -8.14 -4.70 2.77
C ALA A 192 -7.48 -5.86 3.51
N HIS A 193 -8.04 -6.21 4.67
CA HIS A 193 -7.63 -7.34 5.51
C HIS A 193 -8.60 -8.52 5.41
N CYS A 194 -9.78 -8.30 4.83
CA CYS A 194 -10.80 -9.33 4.63
C CYS A 194 -11.75 -8.97 3.48
N ALA A 195 -12.55 -9.94 3.06
CA ALA A 195 -13.53 -9.78 1.98
C ALA A 195 -14.53 -8.65 2.22
N ARG A 196 -14.91 -8.41 3.49
CA ARG A 196 -15.83 -7.32 3.85
C ARG A 196 -15.28 -5.95 3.49
N ASP A 197 -13.97 -5.74 3.53
CA ASP A 197 -13.36 -4.45 3.22
C ASP A 197 -13.53 -4.11 1.74
N TYR A 198 -13.35 -5.09 0.86
CA TYR A 198 -13.67 -4.93 -0.56
C TYR A 198 -15.16 -4.78 -0.82
N MET A 199 -16.00 -5.49 -0.05
CA MET A 199 -17.45 -5.45 -0.23
C MET A 199 -18.06 -4.10 0.18
N THR A 200 -17.52 -3.46 1.24
CA THR A 200 -18.17 -2.30 1.87
C THR A 200 -17.32 -1.04 1.88
N LEU A 201 -16.04 -1.12 2.28
CA LEU A 201 -15.23 0.07 2.50
C LEU A 201 -14.71 0.64 1.18
N TYR A 202 -14.14 -0.20 0.32
CA TYR A 202 -13.55 0.24 -0.93
C TYR A 202 -14.55 0.93 -1.87
N PRO A 203 -15.71 0.33 -2.22
CA PRO A 203 -16.67 1.00 -3.11
C PRO A 203 -17.24 2.28 -2.53
N ALA A 204 -17.47 2.34 -1.21
CA ALA A 204 -17.90 3.57 -0.54
C ALA A 204 -16.82 4.67 -0.62
N ALA A 205 -15.54 4.31 -0.49
CA ALA A 205 -14.43 5.25 -0.63
C ALA A 205 -14.29 5.74 -2.08
N VAL A 206 -14.40 4.86 -3.07
CA VAL A 206 -14.41 5.22 -4.51
C VAL A 206 -15.51 6.24 -4.79
N GLN A 207 -16.74 5.97 -4.34
CA GLN A 207 -17.84 6.92 -4.49
C GLN A 207 -17.53 8.27 -3.82
N LYS A 208 -16.88 8.23 -2.64
CA LYS A 208 -16.51 9.44 -1.91
C LYS A 208 -15.41 10.23 -2.61
N ILE A 209 -14.44 9.59 -3.24
CA ILE A 209 -13.40 10.24 -4.05
C ILE A 209 -14.05 11.03 -5.20
N TYR A 210 -14.97 10.45 -5.95
CA TYR A 210 -15.69 11.15 -7.04
C TYR A 210 -16.57 12.31 -6.55
N GLN A 211 -16.99 12.30 -5.27
CA GLN A 211 -17.72 13.43 -4.67
C GLN A 211 -16.80 14.57 -4.20
N LEU A 212 -15.56 14.26 -3.81
CA LEU A 212 -14.63 15.22 -3.20
C LEU A 212 -13.61 15.80 -4.19
N CYS A 213 -13.35 15.09 -5.27
CA CYS A 213 -12.31 15.41 -6.23
C CYS A 213 -12.90 15.66 -7.63
N ASP A 214 -12.19 16.42 -8.46
CA ASP A 214 -12.48 16.44 -9.89
C ASP A 214 -12.16 15.07 -10.52
N GLU A 215 -12.77 14.79 -11.66
CA GLU A 215 -12.67 13.49 -12.34
C GLU A 215 -11.21 13.12 -12.68
N GLU A 216 -10.42 14.09 -13.15
CA GLU A 216 -9.01 13.87 -13.50
C GLU A 216 -8.21 13.41 -12.27
N TYR A 217 -8.42 14.07 -11.14
CA TYR A 217 -7.72 13.71 -9.90
C TYR A 217 -8.22 12.36 -9.34
N ALA A 218 -9.53 12.09 -9.41
CA ALA A 218 -10.08 10.80 -9.02
C ALA A 218 -9.46 9.64 -9.82
N ILE A 219 -9.34 9.79 -11.15
CA ILE A 219 -8.70 8.78 -12.01
C ILE A 219 -7.21 8.62 -11.66
N LYS A 220 -6.49 9.70 -11.31
CA LYS A 220 -5.11 9.60 -10.85
C LYS A 220 -4.99 8.75 -9.58
N LEU A 221 -5.84 9.01 -8.59
CA LEU A 221 -5.84 8.30 -7.31
C LEU A 221 -6.17 6.80 -7.44
N LEU A 222 -7.10 6.47 -8.33
CA LEU A 222 -7.67 5.12 -8.44
C LEU A 222 -7.01 4.26 -9.52
N GLU A 223 -6.26 4.87 -10.44
CA GLU A 223 -5.78 4.13 -11.60
C GLU A 223 -4.47 4.65 -12.19
N SER A 224 -4.41 5.90 -12.69
CA SER A 224 -3.32 6.34 -13.57
C SER A 224 -1.96 6.34 -12.88
N ASN A 225 -1.89 6.69 -11.60
CA ASN A 225 -0.62 6.67 -10.86
C ASN A 225 -0.20 5.23 -10.54
N ALA A 226 -1.15 4.36 -10.16
CA ALA A 226 -0.87 2.95 -9.92
C ALA A 226 -0.35 2.23 -11.18
N ARG A 227 -0.90 2.52 -12.35
CA ARG A 227 -0.40 1.98 -13.63
C ARG A 227 1.08 2.28 -13.86
N LYS A 228 1.57 3.47 -13.47
CA LYS A 228 2.99 3.84 -13.62
C LYS A 228 3.93 2.98 -12.78
N ILE A 229 3.46 2.50 -11.63
CA ILE A 229 4.25 1.62 -10.76
C ILE A 229 4.35 0.22 -11.40
N ILE A 230 3.23 -0.25 -11.98
CA ILE A 230 3.08 -1.59 -12.51
C ILE A 230 3.79 -1.77 -13.85
N THR A 231 3.86 -0.73 -14.68
CA THR A 231 4.45 -0.77 -16.04
C THR A 231 5.98 -0.68 -16.06
N VAL A 232 6.64 -0.45 -14.94
CA VAL A 232 8.10 -0.59 -14.86
C VAL A 232 8.43 -2.08 -14.99
N GLU A 233 9.01 -2.45 -16.13
CA GLU A 233 9.23 -3.82 -16.59
C GLU A 233 9.94 -4.71 -15.56
N GLY A 234 9.32 -5.84 -15.26
CA GLY A 234 9.85 -6.96 -14.52
C GLY A 234 8.80 -8.06 -14.52
N SER A 235 8.84 -8.95 -15.51
CA SER A 235 7.92 -10.09 -15.57
C SER A 235 8.14 -11.01 -14.37
N ILE A 236 7.05 -11.57 -13.85
CA ILE A 236 6.99 -12.58 -12.77
C ILE A 236 7.92 -13.78 -12.97
N SER A 237 8.48 -13.97 -14.20
CA SER A 237 9.36 -15.08 -14.54
C SER A 237 10.75 -15.06 -13.91
N GLU A 238 11.18 -13.99 -13.23
CA GLU A 238 12.51 -13.90 -12.64
C GLU A 238 12.58 -14.22 -11.13
N TYR A 239 11.45 -14.24 -10.43
CA TYR A 239 11.40 -14.56 -9.00
C TYR A 239 11.80 -16.01 -8.66
N GLY A 240 11.75 -16.94 -9.63
CA GLY A 240 12.03 -18.37 -9.42
C GLY A 240 13.45 -18.83 -9.76
N ARG A 241 14.35 -17.99 -10.29
CA ARG A 241 15.64 -18.44 -10.84
C ARG A 241 16.90 -18.13 -10.04
N GLU A 242 16.82 -17.34 -8.96
CA GLU A 242 18.01 -16.97 -8.17
C GLU A 242 18.14 -17.71 -6.83
N ILE A 243 17.35 -18.75 -6.56
CA ILE A 243 17.53 -19.64 -5.41
C ILE A 243 17.86 -21.04 -5.93
N GLY A 244 19.07 -21.19 -6.44
CA GLY A 244 19.73 -22.43 -6.79
C GLY A 244 21.13 -22.47 -6.17
#